data_d729c7025f5a34865cb1acbdb8a04f5b
#
_entry.id   d729c7025f5a34865cb1acbdb8a04f5b
#
_cell.length_a   1.000
_cell.length_b   1.000
_cell.length_c   1.000
_cell.angle_alpha   90.00
_cell.angle_beta   90.00
_cell.angle_gamma   90.00
#
_symmetry.space_group_name_H-M   'P 1'
#
loop_
_entity.id
_entity.type
_entity.pdbx_description
1 polymer ?
#
loop_
_entity_poly.entity_id
_entity_poly.type
_entity_poly.pdbx_seq_one_letter_code
_entity_poly.pdbx_strand_id
1 'polypeptide(L)'
;MKFALNDEQEALAESAKRFLQEKAGCEAALQVMETEQGFDEAVWDTMASELGWTALTIPEAYGGYGLGYTDLIPLLEAMGRHMLCSPFFSSICMGANSILEAGTEEQKAKWLPEIAAGTSRATLAFTEAGGTWCADDIQATYTRTDEGFVINGTKHYVLDGHTAHLIIIAARAEGSTGEKGISLFVMDPASQGLSICAIKNLDQPRKQANITLDNTPLALSAQLGGQDLDWSIVQRILDLAGVALSLEQVGCAERCLQTAVDYAKIRTQFNRPIGSFQAIKHKCADMLVLVESARSAAWYAAWSATQSEALADAASQAQSY
;
A
#
# COMPACT_ATOMS: atom_id res chain seq x y z
N MET A 1 -15.04 -20.92 -5.19
CA MET A 1 -13.95 -20.02 -5.53
C MET A 1 -13.31 -20.51 -6.84
N LYS A 2 -13.21 -19.65 -7.86
CA LYS A 2 -12.43 -19.97 -9.07
C LYS A 2 -11.08 -19.27 -8.89
N PHE A 3 -9.99 -20.02 -8.76
CA PHE A 3 -8.62 -19.51 -8.79
C PHE A 3 -8.15 -19.29 -10.24
N ALA A 4 -8.91 -18.51 -10.99
CA ALA A 4 -8.59 -18.10 -12.34
C ALA A 4 -9.14 -16.69 -12.56
N LEU A 5 -8.38 -15.88 -13.26
CA LEU A 5 -8.82 -14.56 -13.67
C LEU A 5 -10.03 -14.69 -14.62
N ASN A 6 -10.93 -13.72 -14.56
CA ASN A 6 -11.98 -13.55 -15.55
C ASN A 6 -11.47 -12.72 -16.74
N ASP A 7 -12.28 -12.58 -17.80
CA ASP A 7 -11.88 -11.89 -19.04
C ASP A 7 -11.48 -10.41 -18.79
N GLU A 8 -12.13 -9.72 -17.84
CA GLU A 8 -11.81 -8.32 -17.47
C GLU A 8 -10.49 -8.23 -16.70
N GLN A 9 -10.26 -9.15 -15.77
CA GLN A 9 -9.02 -9.24 -15.02
C GLN A 9 -7.84 -9.64 -15.93
N GLU A 10 -8.05 -10.52 -16.91
CA GLU A 10 -7.05 -10.86 -17.94
C GLU A 10 -6.72 -9.66 -18.81
N ALA A 11 -7.72 -8.88 -19.22
CA ALA A 11 -7.51 -7.65 -19.99
C ALA A 11 -6.73 -6.60 -19.17
N LEU A 12 -7.03 -6.46 -17.89
CA LEU A 12 -6.28 -5.59 -16.97
C LEU A 12 -4.82 -6.06 -16.84
N ALA A 13 -4.60 -7.38 -16.66
CA ALA A 13 -3.26 -7.97 -16.58
C ALA A 13 -2.42 -7.67 -17.82
N GLU A 14 -2.99 -7.85 -19.02
CA GLU A 14 -2.31 -7.59 -20.29
C GLU A 14 -1.99 -6.10 -20.47
N SER A 15 -2.93 -5.22 -20.14
CA SER A 15 -2.74 -3.77 -20.16
C SER A 15 -1.65 -3.33 -19.18
N ALA A 16 -1.71 -3.81 -17.93
CA ALA A 16 -0.72 -3.51 -16.90
C ALA A 16 0.67 -3.99 -17.31
N LYS A 17 0.79 -5.22 -17.78
CA LYS A 17 2.06 -5.78 -18.25
C LYS A 17 2.68 -4.94 -19.36
N ARG A 18 1.90 -4.56 -20.40
CA ARG A 18 2.38 -3.77 -21.53
C ARG A 18 2.88 -2.39 -21.07
N PHE A 19 2.09 -1.69 -20.25
CA PHE A 19 2.45 -0.37 -19.75
C PHE A 19 3.69 -0.42 -18.87
N LEU A 20 3.73 -1.35 -17.91
CA LEU A 20 4.84 -1.45 -16.96
C LEU A 20 6.13 -1.99 -17.60
N GLN A 21 6.05 -2.80 -18.65
CA GLN A 21 7.24 -3.18 -19.43
C GLN A 21 7.92 -1.96 -20.08
N GLU A 22 7.15 -0.96 -20.47
CA GLU A 22 7.66 0.25 -21.12
C GLU A 22 8.12 1.30 -20.07
N LYS A 23 7.36 1.49 -19.00
CA LYS A 23 7.49 2.64 -18.08
C LYS A 23 8.14 2.30 -16.74
N ALA A 24 8.29 1.02 -16.40
CA ALA A 24 8.85 0.57 -15.13
C ALA A 24 10.02 -0.40 -15.34
N GLY A 25 10.56 -0.94 -14.27
CA GLY A 25 11.68 -1.88 -14.28
C GLY A 25 12.93 -1.29 -13.66
N CYS A 26 14.01 -2.07 -13.62
CA CYS A 26 15.22 -1.71 -12.86
C CYS A 26 15.82 -0.36 -13.27
N GLU A 27 15.86 -0.04 -14.57
CA GLU A 27 16.44 1.23 -15.04
C GLU A 27 15.59 2.43 -14.60
N ALA A 28 14.27 2.36 -14.78
CA ALA A 28 13.35 3.39 -14.31
C ALA A 28 13.39 3.54 -12.78
N ALA A 29 13.40 2.42 -12.04
CA ALA A 29 13.54 2.44 -10.59
C ALA A 29 14.85 3.12 -10.15
N LEU A 30 15.99 2.80 -10.77
CA LEU A 30 17.29 3.45 -10.48
C LEU A 30 17.25 4.96 -10.71
N GLN A 31 16.54 5.43 -11.73
CA GLN A 31 16.43 6.86 -12.01
C GLN A 31 15.58 7.60 -10.95
N VAL A 32 14.43 7.06 -10.60
CA VAL A 32 13.50 7.75 -9.68
C VAL A 32 13.91 7.61 -8.21
N MET A 33 14.56 6.53 -7.80
CA MET A 33 14.99 6.35 -6.43
C MET A 33 16.09 7.33 -5.99
N GLU A 34 16.83 7.96 -6.93
CA GLU A 34 17.78 9.02 -6.64
C GLU A 34 17.12 10.38 -6.46
N THR A 35 15.88 10.55 -6.89
CA THR A 35 15.12 11.79 -6.74
C THR A 35 14.54 11.92 -5.33
N GLU A 36 14.26 13.14 -4.89
CA GLU A 36 13.55 13.38 -3.62
C GLU A 36 12.12 12.82 -3.66
N GLN A 37 11.47 12.92 -4.80
CA GLN A 37 10.09 12.49 -5.00
C GLN A 37 9.93 10.96 -4.97
N GLY A 38 10.86 10.23 -5.58
CA GLY A 38 10.86 8.75 -5.58
C GLY A 38 9.94 8.08 -6.59
N PHE A 39 9.29 8.84 -7.47
CA PHE A 39 8.45 8.33 -8.56
C PHE A 39 8.43 9.31 -9.74
N ASP A 40 7.92 8.86 -10.89
CA ASP A 40 7.73 9.66 -12.11
C ASP A 40 6.27 10.17 -12.16
N GLU A 41 6.09 11.50 -12.12
CA GLU A 41 4.76 12.13 -12.19
C GLU A 41 4.02 11.79 -13.50
N ALA A 42 4.71 11.72 -14.65
CA ALA A 42 4.05 11.40 -15.90
C ALA A 42 3.54 9.95 -15.93
N VAL A 43 4.25 9.03 -15.27
CA VAL A 43 3.79 7.65 -15.07
C VAL A 43 2.57 7.63 -14.14
N TRP A 44 2.61 8.38 -13.04
CA TRP A 44 1.49 8.51 -12.12
C TRP A 44 0.25 9.08 -12.81
N ASP A 45 0.41 10.19 -13.54
CA ASP A 45 -0.68 10.84 -14.27
C ASP A 45 -1.32 9.90 -15.31
N THR A 46 -0.50 9.14 -16.04
CA THR A 46 -1.02 8.15 -17.00
C THR A 46 -1.78 7.03 -16.29
N MET A 47 -1.25 6.51 -15.17
CA MET A 47 -1.92 5.48 -14.36
C MET A 47 -3.29 5.95 -13.86
N ALA A 48 -3.40 7.20 -13.47
CA ALA A 48 -4.63 7.79 -12.94
C ALA A 48 -5.61 8.19 -14.05
N SER A 49 -5.17 9.03 -15.00
CA SER A 49 -6.08 9.69 -15.95
C SER A 49 -6.41 8.83 -17.18
N GLU A 50 -5.47 8.01 -17.67
CA GLU A 50 -5.68 7.22 -18.88
C GLU A 50 -6.05 5.76 -18.57
N LEU A 51 -5.43 5.18 -17.52
CA LEU A 51 -5.64 3.78 -17.16
C LEU A 51 -6.64 3.59 -16.00
N GLY A 52 -6.96 4.66 -15.26
CA GLY A 52 -7.95 4.64 -14.18
C GLY A 52 -7.57 3.76 -12.99
N TRP A 53 -6.28 3.43 -12.80
CA TRP A 53 -5.87 2.49 -11.77
C TRP A 53 -6.11 2.99 -10.35
N THR A 54 -6.00 4.30 -10.13
CA THR A 54 -6.27 4.93 -8.83
C THR A 54 -7.75 4.88 -8.42
N ALA A 55 -8.65 4.66 -9.39
CA ALA A 55 -10.09 4.63 -9.20
C ALA A 55 -10.67 3.22 -8.99
N LEU A 56 -9.87 2.15 -9.20
CA LEU A 56 -10.39 0.78 -9.27
C LEU A 56 -11.24 0.37 -8.08
N THR A 57 -10.76 0.57 -6.85
CA THR A 57 -11.44 0.12 -5.61
C THR A 57 -12.33 1.18 -4.98
N ILE A 58 -12.29 2.41 -5.48
CA ILE A 58 -13.13 3.49 -4.97
C ILE A 58 -14.54 3.31 -5.54
N PRO A 59 -15.61 3.40 -4.71
CA PRO A 59 -16.98 3.26 -5.18
C PRO A 59 -17.37 4.27 -6.27
N GLU A 60 -18.29 3.88 -7.16
CA GLU A 60 -18.81 4.74 -8.24
C GLU A 60 -19.38 6.07 -7.73
N ALA A 61 -20.00 6.06 -6.55
CA ALA A 61 -20.54 7.25 -5.90
C ALA A 61 -19.48 8.34 -5.64
N TYR A 62 -18.20 7.97 -5.62
CA TYR A 62 -17.07 8.86 -5.39
C TYR A 62 -16.10 8.91 -6.59
N GLY A 63 -16.58 8.55 -7.78
CA GLY A 63 -15.82 8.67 -9.02
C GLY A 63 -14.91 7.50 -9.33
N GLY A 64 -15.05 6.38 -8.64
CA GLY A 64 -14.31 5.14 -8.90
C GLY A 64 -15.08 4.11 -9.72
N TYR A 65 -14.58 2.88 -9.79
CA TYR A 65 -15.20 1.76 -10.49
C TYR A 65 -15.85 0.73 -9.55
N GLY A 66 -15.65 0.84 -8.24
CA GLY A 66 -16.27 -0.04 -7.23
C GLY A 66 -15.82 -1.50 -7.31
N LEU A 67 -14.63 -1.76 -7.85
CA LEU A 67 -14.07 -3.10 -7.96
C LEU A 67 -13.51 -3.59 -6.62
N GLY A 68 -13.33 -4.89 -6.48
CA GLY A 68 -12.83 -5.51 -5.24
C GLY A 68 -11.33 -5.83 -5.27
N TYR A 69 -10.83 -6.36 -4.16
CA TYR A 69 -9.42 -6.78 -4.04
C TYR A 69 -9.04 -7.91 -5.00
N THR A 70 -9.98 -8.76 -5.41
CA THR A 70 -9.75 -9.78 -6.44
C THR A 70 -9.43 -9.16 -7.80
N ASP A 71 -9.94 -7.98 -8.07
CA ASP A 71 -9.68 -7.27 -9.34
C ASP A 71 -8.34 -6.53 -9.31
N LEU A 72 -7.80 -6.24 -8.12
CA LEU A 72 -6.45 -5.71 -7.95
C LEU A 72 -5.33 -6.75 -8.13
N ILE A 73 -5.63 -8.06 -8.06
CA ILE A 73 -4.63 -9.13 -8.16
C ILE A 73 -3.69 -8.93 -9.35
N PRO A 74 -4.19 -8.86 -10.61
CA PRO A 74 -3.31 -8.77 -11.77
C PRO A 74 -2.49 -7.48 -11.80
N LEU A 75 -3.04 -6.40 -11.28
CA LEU A 75 -2.37 -5.11 -11.25
C LEU A 75 -1.22 -5.09 -10.24
N LEU A 76 -1.48 -5.51 -9.00
CA LEU A 76 -0.48 -5.50 -7.93
C LEU A 76 0.66 -6.50 -8.21
N GLU A 77 0.35 -7.69 -8.72
CA GLU A 77 1.38 -8.63 -9.18
C GLU A 77 2.23 -8.01 -10.31
N ALA A 78 1.62 -7.30 -11.27
CA ALA A 78 2.35 -6.63 -12.33
C ALA A 78 3.23 -5.49 -11.79
N MET A 79 2.74 -4.68 -10.85
CA MET A 79 3.54 -3.63 -10.19
C MET A 79 4.77 -4.19 -9.49
N GLY A 80 4.60 -5.26 -8.70
CA GLY A 80 5.71 -5.94 -8.04
C GLY A 80 6.70 -6.56 -9.02
N ARG A 81 6.20 -7.24 -10.06
CA ARG A 81 7.02 -7.87 -11.11
C ARG A 81 7.92 -6.86 -11.84
N HIS A 82 7.46 -5.63 -12.02
CA HIS A 82 8.17 -4.58 -12.73
C HIS A 82 8.85 -3.57 -11.81
N MET A 83 8.79 -3.78 -10.48
CA MET A 83 9.38 -2.89 -9.47
C MET A 83 8.94 -1.44 -9.69
N LEU A 84 7.63 -1.23 -9.82
CA LEU A 84 7.07 0.11 -10.02
C LEU A 84 7.31 0.97 -8.77
N CYS A 85 8.04 2.08 -8.93
CA CYS A 85 8.17 3.11 -7.91
C CYS A 85 7.02 4.11 -8.10
N SER A 86 6.02 4.04 -7.24
CA SER A 86 4.87 4.96 -7.27
C SER A 86 4.17 5.03 -5.92
N PRO A 87 3.44 6.12 -5.62
CA PRO A 87 2.66 6.24 -4.40
C PRO A 87 1.31 5.49 -4.47
N PHE A 88 1.17 4.49 -5.35
CA PHE A 88 -0.05 3.71 -5.47
C PHE A 88 -0.40 2.98 -4.16
N PHE A 89 0.59 2.31 -3.56
CA PHE A 89 0.37 1.55 -2.34
C PHE A 89 -0.04 2.46 -1.17
N SER A 90 0.71 3.54 -0.94
CA SER A 90 0.40 4.50 0.14
C SER A 90 -0.94 5.19 -0.08
N SER A 91 -1.24 5.58 -1.33
CA SER A 91 -2.42 6.37 -1.64
C SER A 91 -3.69 5.53 -1.70
N ILE A 92 -3.65 4.39 -2.41
CA ILE A 92 -4.84 3.57 -2.65
C ILE A 92 -5.00 2.49 -1.58
N CYS A 93 -3.94 1.71 -1.32
CA CYS A 93 -4.05 0.56 -0.41
C CYS A 93 -4.04 0.97 1.06
N MET A 94 -3.58 2.18 1.41
CA MET A 94 -3.60 2.68 2.78
C MET A 94 -4.50 3.92 2.95
N GLY A 95 -4.23 5.01 2.22
CA GLY A 95 -4.94 6.28 2.39
C GLY A 95 -6.42 6.21 2.01
N ALA A 96 -6.73 5.77 0.79
CA ALA A 96 -8.13 5.61 0.35
C ALA A 96 -8.89 4.59 1.22
N ASN A 97 -8.26 3.45 1.57
CA ASN A 97 -8.87 2.47 2.46
C ASN A 97 -9.17 3.05 3.85
N SER A 98 -8.30 3.91 4.39
CA SER A 98 -8.57 4.56 5.68
C SER A 98 -9.83 5.43 5.62
N ILE A 99 -10.03 6.14 4.52
CA ILE A 99 -11.22 6.98 4.32
C ILE A 99 -12.46 6.11 4.07
N LEU A 100 -12.33 5.02 3.30
CA LEU A 100 -13.43 4.10 2.99
C LEU A 100 -13.93 3.38 4.25
N GLU A 101 -13.04 2.89 5.09
CA GLU A 101 -13.40 2.09 6.27
C GLU A 101 -13.82 2.96 7.46
N ALA A 102 -13.20 4.14 7.64
CA ALA A 102 -13.40 4.97 8.82
C ALA A 102 -14.19 6.27 8.58
N GLY A 103 -14.28 6.75 7.34
CA GLY A 103 -14.89 8.05 7.03
C GLY A 103 -16.41 8.04 6.99
N THR A 104 -17.03 9.18 7.33
CA THR A 104 -18.45 9.43 7.05
C THR A 104 -18.69 9.58 5.55
N GLU A 105 -19.95 9.48 5.11
CA GLU A 105 -20.30 9.69 3.70
C GLU A 105 -19.89 11.07 3.17
N GLU A 106 -19.96 12.11 4.01
CA GLU A 106 -19.53 13.47 3.69
C GLU A 106 -18.00 13.54 3.52
N GLN A 107 -17.24 12.83 4.38
CA GLN A 107 -15.79 12.75 4.31
C GLN A 107 -15.33 11.95 3.08
N LYS A 108 -16.01 10.84 2.78
CA LYS A 108 -15.77 10.05 1.56
C LYS A 108 -16.02 10.90 0.31
N ALA A 109 -17.15 11.59 0.25
CA ALA A 109 -17.50 12.47 -0.88
C ALA A 109 -16.53 13.65 -1.04
N LYS A 110 -15.87 14.09 0.04
CA LYS A 110 -14.91 15.19 0.01
C LYS A 110 -13.54 14.79 -0.56
N TRP A 111 -13.01 13.62 -0.17
CA TRP A 111 -11.61 13.29 -0.43
C TRP A 111 -11.41 12.18 -1.48
N LEU A 112 -12.33 11.21 -1.57
CA LEU A 112 -12.16 10.09 -2.50
C LEU A 112 -12.17 10.47 -3.98
N PRO A 113 -12.96 11.47 -4.45
CA PRO A 113 -12.95 11.84 -5.87
C PRO A 113 -11.58 12.34 -6.36
N GLU A 114 -10.87 13.12 -5.56
CA GLU A 114 -9.53 13.60 -5.92
C GLU A 114 -8.48 12.49 -5.89
N ILE A 115 -8.63 11.52 -4.98
CA ILE A 115 -7.77 10.33 -4.93
C ILE A 115 -8.05 9.43 -6.14
N ALA A 116 -9.32 9.21 -6.48
CA ALA A 116 -9.71 8.43 -7.65
C ALA A 116 -9.17 9.04 -8.96
N ALA A 117 -9.22 10.37 -9.07
CA ALA A 117 -8.65 11.11 -10.20
C ALA A 117 -7.11 11.16 -10.19
N GLY A 118 -6.44 10.71 -9.12
CA GLY A 118 -4.99 10.78 -8.94
C GLY A 118 -4.44 12.18 -8.66
N THR A 119 -5.29 13.19 -8.57
CA THR A 119 -4.89 14.58 -8.30
C THR A 119 -4.52 14.81 -6.84
N SER A 120 -4.99 13.95 -5.94
CA SER A 120 -4.59 13.92 -4.53
C SER A 120 -3.99 12.57 -4.17
N ARG A 121 -2.82 12.58 -3.55
CA ARG A 121 -2.15 11.39 -3.00
C ARG A 121 -2.30 11.38 -1.50
N ALA A 122 -2.76 10.26 -0.96
CA ALA A 122 -2.96 10.10 0.47
C ALA A 122 -1.93 9.14 1.08
N THR A 123 -1.72 9.20 2.39
CA THR A 123 -0.94 8.20 3.13
C THR A 123 -1.50 8.00 4.52
N LEU A 124 -1.21 6.83 5.12
CA LEU A 124 -1.54 6.52 6.51
C LEU A 124 -0.27 6.53 7.36
N ALA A 125 -0.24 7.40 8.36
CA ALA A 125 0.84 7.51 9.33
C ALA A 125 0.40 6.90 10.67
N PHE A 126 0.77 5.64 10.90
CA PHE A 126 0.41 4.88 12.10
C PHE A 126 1.63 4.38 12.87
N THR A 127 2.71 4.03 12.18
CA THR A 127 3.94 3.46 12.78
C THR A 127 4.69 4.51 13.59
N GLU A 128 5.24 4.09 14.73
CA GLU A 128 6.07 4.92 15.62
C GLU A 128 7.44 4.26 15.86
N ALA A 129 8.25 4.84 16.75
CA ALA A 129 9.65 4.42 16.96
C ALA A 129 9.84 2.93 17.28
N GLY A 130 8.86 2.29 17.92
CA GLY A 130 8.86 0.85 18.22
C GLY A 130 8.79 -0.03 16.98
N GLY A 131 8.25 0.46 15.89
CA GLY A 131 8.15 -0.24 14.60
C GLY A 131 7.14 -1.39 14.59
N THR A 132 6.34 -1.56 15.62
CA THR A 132 5.30 -2.59 15.69
C THR A 132 3.96 -2.06 15.21
N TRP A 133 3.03 -2.96 14.90
CA TRP A 133 1.75 -2.65 14.27
C TRP A 133 0.59 -3.05 15.18
N CYS A 134 0.64 -2.60 16.44
CA CYS A 134 -0.39 -2.87 17.40
C CYS A 134 -0.88 -1.59 18.09
N ALA A 135 -2.05 -1.67 18.70
CA ALA A 135 -2.69 -0.53 19.35
C ALA A 135 -1.83 0.09 20.45
N ASP A 136 -1.09 -0.73 21.22
CA ASP A 136 -0.26 -0.29 22.34
C ASP A 136 0.93 0.59 21.89
N ASP A 137 1.37 0.46 20.64
CA ASP A 137 2.49 1.24 20.10
C ASP A 137 2.09 2.61 19.57
N ILE A 138 0.79 2.92 19.51
CA ILE A 138 0.31 4.26 19.20
C ILE A 138 0.47 5.13 20.41
N GLN A 139 1.56 5.92 20.45
CA GLN A 139 1.90 6.86 21.54
C GLN A 139 1.57 8.31 21.20
N ALA A 140 1.41 8.67 19.91
CA ALA A 140 0.91 9.96 19.51
C ALA A 140 -0.47 10.19 20.13
N THR A 141 -0.64 11.34 20.79
CA THR A 141 -1.86 11.66 21.54
C THR A 141 -2.65 12.79 20.89
N TYR A 142 -3.95 12.76 21.09
CA TYR A 142 -4.80 13.90 20.85
C TYR A 142 -5.57 14.33 22.11
N THR A 143 -5.79 15.63 22.22
CA THR A 143 -6.67 16.22 23.21
C THR A 143 -7.80 16.95 22.50
N ARG A 144 -9.04 16.73 22.90
CA ARG A 144 -10.21 17.43 22.36
C ARG A 144 -10.33 18.78 23.05
N THR A 145 -10.58 19.82 22.25
CA THR A 145 -10.87 21.19 22.69
C THR A 145 -12.27 21.60 22.23
N ASP A 146 -12.73 22.79 22.64
CA ASP A 146 -14.03 23.33 22.17
C ASP A 146 -14.03 23.61 20.65
N GLU A 147 -12.86 23.93 20.07
CA GLU A 147 -12.71 24.29 18.66
C GLU A 147 -12.27 23.13 17.75
N GLY A 148 -11.84 22.00 18.35
CA GLY A 148 -11.33 20.86 17.58
C GLY A 148 -10.44 19.91 18.39
N PHE A 149 -9.26 19.63 17.85
CA PHE A 149 -8.27 18.74 18.47
C PHE A 149 -6.89 19.38 18.44
N VAL A 150 -6.05 18.97 19.38
CA VAL A 150 -4.61 19.25 19.37
C VAL A 150 -3.90 17.91 19.40
N ILE A 151 -3.01 17.67 18.42
CA ILE A 151 -2.29 16.39 18.29
C ILE A 151 -0.80 16.61 18.57
N ASN A 152 -0.20 15.68 19.33
CA ASN A 152 1.22 15.63 19.64
C ASN A 152 1.79 14.25 19.42
N GLY A 153 3.01 14.17 18.87
CA GLY A 153 3.72 12.92 18.70
C GLY A 153 4.58 12.89 17.45
N THR A 154 5.17 11.72 17.17
CA THR A 154 5.99 11.53 15.97
C THR A 154 5.63 10.19 15.32
N LYS A 155 5.35 10.22 14.04
CA LYS A 155 5.17 9.05 13.19
C LYS A 155 6.44 8.76 12.41
N HIS A 156 6.83 7.50 12.36
CA HIS A 156 8.04 7.03 11.70
C HIS A 156 7.69 6.16 10.50
N TYR A 157 8.58 6.13 9.53
CA TYR A 157 8.49 5.23 8.35
C TYR A 157 7.20 5.41 7.54
N VAL A 158 6.65 6.62 7.49
CA VAL A 158 5.43 6.94 6.76
C VAL A 158 5.71 6.86 5.25
N LEU A 159 5.08 5.92 4.57
CA LEU A 159 5.24 5.71 3.14
C LEU A 159 4.79 6.94 2.36
N ASP A 160 5.65 7.45 1.47
CA ASP A 160 5.42 8.63 0.64
C ASP A 160 4.94 9.88 1.40
N GLY A 161 5.17 9.93 2.73
CA GLY A 161 4.68 11.01 3.59
C GLY A 161 5.16 12.40 3.19
N HIS A 162 6.31 12.50 2.51
CA HIS A 162 6.88 13.78 2.04
C HIS A 162 6.26 14.28 0.73
N THR A 163 5.55 13.43 -0.01
CA THR A 163 4.88 13.77 -1.27
C THR A 163 3.36 13.65 -1.20
N ALA A 164 2.81 13.25 -0.07
CA ALA A 164 1.38 13.14 0.14
C ALA A 164 0.71 14.52 0.20
N HIS A 165 -0.46 14.65 -0.40
CA HIS A 165 -1.34 15.82 -0.31
C HIS A 165 -2.32 15.70 0.86
N LEU A 166 -2.55 14.47 1.33
CA LEU A 166 -3.45 14.15 2.42
C LEU A 166 -2.77 13.14 3.34
N ILE A 167 -2.63 13.48 4.62
CA ILE A 167 -2.01 12.61 5.61
C ILE A 167 -3.08 12.16 6.61
N ILE A 168 -3.25 10.85 6.77
CA ILE A 168 -4.12 10.30 7.79
C ILE A 168 -3.23 9.88 8.97
N ILE A 169 -3.45 10.45 10.16
CA ILE A 169 -2.67 10.19 11.36
C ILE A 169 -3.49 9.33 12.32
N ALA A 170 -2.92 8.22 12.78
CA ALA A 170 -3.45 7.48 13.90
C ALA A 170 -2.93 8.09 15.22
N ALA A 171 -3.82 8.47 16.12
CA ALA A 171 -3.47 8.98 17.44
C ALA A 171 -4.47 8.46 18.48
N ARG A 172 -4.07 8.47 19.77
CA ARG A 172 -4.94 8.07 20.87
C ARG A 172 -5.36 9.24 21.74
N ALA A 173 -6.53 9.14 22.34
CA ALA A 173 -6.95 10.10 23.35
C ALA A 173 -5.95 10.11 24.50
N GLU A 174 -5.60 11.30 24.99
CA GLU A 174 -4.68 11.44 26.11
C GLU A 174 -5.14 10.64 27.33
N GLY A 175 -4.25 9.82 27.89
CA GLY A 175 -4.53 8.93 29.02
C GLY A 175 -5.23 7.60 28.65
N SER A 176 -5.57 7.36 27.39
CA SER A 176 -6.11 6.06 26.95
C SER A 176 -4.99 5.01 26.79
N THR A 177 -5.34 3.74 26.86
CA THR A 177 -4.41 2.59 26.73
C THR A 177 -5.06 1.45 25.96
N GLY A 178 -4.24 0.56 25.40
CA GLY A 178 -4.69 -0.58 24.64
C GLY A 178 -5.40 -0.16 23.36
N GLU A 179 -6.48 -0.84 23.02
CA GLU A 179 -7.25 -0.63 21.80
C GLU A 179 -8.25 0.54 21.89
N LYS A 180 -8.39 1.16 23.07
CA LYS A 180 -9.39 2.21 23.29
C LYS A 180 -8.85 3.61 23.00
N GLY A 181 -9.73 4.50 22.56
CA GLY A 181 -9.46 5.92 22.36
C GLY A 181 -8.56 6.19 21.16
N ILE A 182 -8.42 5.27 20.22
CA ILE A 182 -7.68 5.48 18.97
C ILE A 182 -8.60 6.14 17.96
N SER A 183 -8.08 7.13 17.25
CA SER A 183 -8.77 7.84 16.18
C SER A 183 -7.83 8.09 15.01
N LEU A 184 -8.43 8.24 13.83
CA LEU A 184 -7.75 8.65 12.61
C LEU A 184 -8.10 10.10 12.29
N PHE A 185 -7.10 10.90 11.99
CA PHE A 185 -7.25 12.33 11.67
C PHE A 185 -6.68 12.63 10.30
N VAL A 186 -7.46 13.29 9.47
CA VAL A 186 -7.02 13.76 8.15
C VAL A 186 -6.46 15.17 8.27
N MET A 187 -5.27 15.40 7.72
CA MET A 187 -4.63 16.69 7.74
C MET A 187 -3.90 17.02 6.43
N ASP A 188 -3.77 18.31 6.19
CA ASP A 188 -2.95 18.87 5.14
C ASP A 188 -1.48 18.86 5.56
N PRO A 189 -0.51 18.51 4.68
CA PRO A 189 0.91 18.58 5.00
C PRO A 189 1.40 19.97 5.39
N ALA A 190 0.69 21.06 5.02
CA ALA A 190 0.98 22.43 5.43
C ALA A 190 0.35 22.82 6.79
N SER A 191 -0.27 21.90 7.52
CA SER A 191 -0.88 22.18 8.82
C SER A 191 0.12 22.75 9.81
N GLN A 192 -0.32 23.75 10.60
CA GLN A 192 0.51 24.35 11.64
C GLN A 192 0.96 23.31 12.67
N GLY A 193 2.22 23.35 13.09
CA GLY A 193 2.79 22.40 14.07
C GLY A 193 3.18 21.05 13.47
N LEU A 194 2.95 20.84 12.18
CA LEU A 194 3.36 19.63 11.49
C LEU A 194 4.70 19.85 10.77
N SER A 195 5.62 18.92 10.92
CA SER A 195 6.86 18.88 10.16
C SER A 195 7.11 17.50 9.56
N ILE A 196 7.54 17.48 8.31
CA ILE A 196 7.79 16.27 7.53
C ILE A 196 9.27 16.24 7.15
N CYS A 197 9.93 15.12 7.43
CA CYS A 197 11.32 14.88 7.10
C CYS A 197 11.45 13.57 6.35
N ALA A 198 11.81 13.62 5.06
CA ALA A 198 12.14 12.44 4.28
C ALA A 198 13.35 11.72 4.90
N ILE A 199 13.28 10.40 5.03
CA ILE A 199 14.35 9.59 5.60
C ILE A 199 15.08 8.79 4.52
N LYS A 200 16.37 8.59 4.72
CA LYS A 200 17.17 7.67 3.90
C LYS A 200 17.01 6.26 4.47
N ASN A 201 16.51 5.36 3.67
CA ASN A 201 16.35 3.95 4.02
C ASN A 201 17.08 3.05 3.03
N LEU A 202 17.14 1.75 3.32
CA LEU A 202 17.75 0.77 2.42
C LEU A 202 16.86 0.47 1.21
N ASP A 203 15.55 0.46 1.41
CA ASP A 203 14.54 0.28 0.35
C ASP A 203 14.26 1.64 -0.34
N GLN A 204 15.19 2.07 -1.18
CA GLN A 204 15.11 3.37 -1.85
C GLN A 204 13.94 3.50 -2.86
N PRO A 205 13.49 2.44 -3.54
CA PRO A 205 12.29 2.49 -4.37
C PRO A 205 11.01 2.88 -3.62
N ARG A 206 10.97 2.67 -2.28
CA ARG A 206 9.80 2.98 -1.44
C ARG A 206 10.18 4.04 -0.42
N LYS A 207 9.95 5.29 -0.80
CA LYS A 207 10.31 6.45 0.03
C LYS A 207 9.48 6.51 1.31
N GLN A 208 10.11 6.99 2.37
CA GLN A 208 9.49 7.13 3.69
C GLN A 208 9.84 8.47 4.31
N ALA A 209 9.01 8.92 5.23
CA ALA A 209 9.23 10.13 6.00
C ALA A 209 8.93 9.92 7.49
N ASN A 210 9.54 10.74 8.33
CA ASN A 210 9.10 10.97 9.69
C ASN A 210 8.19 12.20 9.70
N ILE A 211 7.10 12.14 10.47
CA ILE A 211 6.13 13.22 10.63
C ILE A 211 6.04 13.55 12.10
N THR A 212 6.41 14.78 12.46
CA THR A 212 6.33 15.27 13.84
C THR A 212 5.17 16.26 13.97
N LEU A 213 4.40 16.08 15.02
CA LEU A 213 3.24 16.88 15.39
C LEU A 213 3.57 17.57 16.73
N ASP A 214 3.65 18.89 16.71
CA ASP A 214 3.92 19.71 17.89
C ASP A 214 2.77 20.70 18.09
N ASN A 215 1.87 20.35 19.02
CA ASN A 215 0.65 21.12 19.30
C ASN A 215 -0.13 21.42 18.01
N THR A 216 -0.25 20.43 17.13
CA THR A 216 -0.90 20.56 15.82
C THR A 216 -2.41 20.70 15.98
N PRO A 217 -3.01 21.88 15.68
CA PRO A 217 -4.44 22.08 15.81
C PRO A 217 -5.20 21.51 14.62
N LEU A 218 -6.32 20.84 14.86
CA LEU A 218 -7.22 20.32 13.84
C LEU A 218 -8.66 20.66 14.16
N ALA A 219 -9.45 20.93 13.10
CA ALA A 219 -10.89 21.11 13.23
C ALA A 219 -11.59 19.79 13.60
N LEU A 220 -12.80 19.85 14.18
CA LEU A 220 -13.61 18.67 14.50
C LEU A 220 -13.86 17.77 13.30
N SER A 221 -14.01 18.36 12.10
CA SER A 221 -14.23 17.62 10.85
C SER A 221 -13.04 16.80 10.35
N ALA A 222 -11.85 16.98 10.96
CA ALA A 222 -10.64 16.24 10.61
C ALA A 222 -10.65 14.79 11.16
N GLN A 223 -11.40 14.53 12.24
CA GLN A 223 -11.53 13.18 12.79
C GLN A 223 -12.40 12.31 11.86
N LEU A 224 -11.83 11.22 11.35
CA LEU A 224 -12.59 10.26 10.54
C LEU A 224 -13.69 9.60 11.37
N GLY A 225 -14.89 9.47 10.78
CA GLY A 225 -16.05 8.91 11.48
C GLY A 225 -16.68 9.84 12.52
N GLY A 226 -16.04 10.95 12.89
CA GLY A 226 -16.54 11.94 13.84
C GLY A 226 -16.58 11.47 15.30
N GLN A 227 -15.98 10.33 15.63
CA GLN A 227 -15.89 9.74 16.97
C GLN A 227 -14.66 8.84 17.07
N ASP A 228 -14.33 8.39 18.29
CA ASP A 228 -13.28 7.40 18.49
C ASP A 228 -13.60 6.11 17.76
N LEU A 229 -12.60 5.58 17.07
CA LEU A 229 -12.74 4.33 16.32
C LEU A 229 -12.49 3.13 17.24
N ASP A 230 -13.08 2.01 16.88
CA ASP A 230 -12.64 0.70 17.36
C ASP A 230 -11.32 0.34 16.65
N TRP A 231 -10.34 -0.19 17.39
CA TRP A 231 -9.06 -0.66 16.81
C TRP A 231 -9.28 -1.65 15.66
N SER A 232 -10.34 -2.44 15.71
CA SER A 232 -10.70 -3.37 14.64
C SER A 232 -10.80 -2.72 13.26
N ILE A 233 -11.20 -1.45 13.19
CA ILE A 233 -11.25 -0.68 11.93
C ILE A 233 -9.83 -0.41 11.42
N VAL A 234 -8.93 0.04 12.31
CA VAL A 234 -7.52 0.27 11.95
C VAL A 234 -6.86 -1.05 11.55
N GLN A 235 -7.10 -2.12 12.32
CA GLN A 235 -6.60 -3.45 12.00
C GLN A 235 -7.08 -3.91 10.62
N ARG A 236 -8.34 -3.72 10.29
CA ARG A 236 -8.89 -4.05 8.96
C ARG A 236 -8.19 -3.28 7.85
N ILE A 237 -7.90 -1.98 8.04
CA ILE A 237 -7.12 -1.18 7.07
C ILE A 237 -5.72 -1.79 6.87
N LEU A 238 -5.06 -2.18 7.95
CA LEU A 238 -3.74 -2.80 7.90
C LEU A 238 -3.77 -4.19 7.24
N ASP A 239 -4.80 -4.99 7.51
CA ASP A 239 -5.00 -6.29 6.88
C ASP A 239 -5.20 -6.15 5.36
N LEU A 240 -6.02 -5.19 4.91
CA LEU A 240 -6.20 -4.87 3.49
C LEU A 240 -4.88 -4.42 2.84
N ALA A 241 -4.10 -3.58 3.51
CA ALA A 241 -2.78 -3.18 3.04
C ALA A 241 -1.83 -4.39 2.97
N GLY A 242 -1.88 -5.29 3.95
CA GLY A 242 -1.11 -6.53 3.98
C GLY A 242 -1.43 -7.47 2.80
N VAL A 243 -2.71 -7.59 2.46
CA VAL A 243 -3.14 -8.35 1.25
C VAL A 243 -2.54 -7.73 -0.02
N ALA A 244 -2.65 -6.41 -0.17
CA ALA A 244 -2.10 -5.71 -1.33
C ALA A 244 -0.57 -5.90 -1.43
N LEU A 245 0.14 -5.78 -0.31
CA LEU A 245 1.58 -6.00 -0.24
C LEU A 245 1.97 -7.43 -0.61
N SER A 246 1.23 -8.44 -0.14
CA SER A 246 1.48 -9.84 -0.46
C SER A 246 1.36 -10.11 -1.96
N LEU A 247 0.37 -9.52 -2.64
CA LEU A 247 0.23 -9.61 -4.10
C LEU A 247 1.41 -8.99 -4.85
N GLU A 248 1.86 -7.81 -4.41
CA GLU A 248 3.03 -7.14 -4.97
C GLU A 248 4.30 -7.99 -4.78
N GLN A 249 4.48 -8.58 -3.59
CA GLN A 249 5.61 -9.47 -3.29
C GLN A 249 5.61 -10.73 -4.15
N VAL A 250 4.44 -11.32 -4.42
CA VAL A 250 4.31 -12.48 -5.34
C VAL A 250 4.81 -12.11 -6.74
N GLY A 251 4.42 -10.95 -7.27
CA GLY A 251 4.92 -10.48 -8.56
C GLY A 251 6.44 -10.29 -8.60
N CYS A 252 7.01 -9.73 -7.53
CA CYS A 252 8.45 -9.58 -7.37
C CYS A 252 9.17 -10.94 -7.31
N ALA A 253 8.66 -11.88 -6.51
CA ALA A 253 9.22 -13.22 -6.36
C ALA A 253 9.18 -14.01 -7.68
N GLU A 254 8.09 -13.91 -8.44
CA GLU A 254 7.97 -14.48 -9.77
C GLU A 254 9.04 -13.91 -10.73
N ARG A 255 9.28 -12.60 -10.69
CA ARG A 255 10.32 -11.96 -11.50
C ARG A 255 11.71 -12.48 -11.14
N CYS A 256 12.01 -12.64 -9.85
CA CYS A 256 13.27 -13.21 -9.38
C CYS A 256 13.46 -14.64 -9.89
N LEU A 257 12.43 -15.49 -9.76
CA LEU A 257 12.43 -16.85 -10.29
C LEU A 257 12.68 -16.88 -11.79
N GLN A 258 11.94 -16.08 -12.56
CA GLN A 258 12.09 -16.03 -14.02
C GLN A 258 13.51 -15.62 -14.41
N THR A 259 14.06 -14.59 -13.75
CA THR A 259 15.43 -14.11 -13.99
C THR A 259 16.47 -15.20 -13.70
N ALA A 260 16.31 -15.93 -12.59
CA ALA A 260 17.20 -17.04 -12.24
C ALA A 260 17.13 -18.18 -13.27
N VAL A 261 15.92 -18.55 -13.72
CA VAL A 261 15.69 -19.61 -14.73
C VAL A 261 16.31 -19.18 -16.08
N ASP A 262 16.07 -17.94 -16.52
CA ASP A 262 16.61 -17.44 -17.80
C ASP A 262 18.15 -17.39 -17.77
N TYR A 263 18.73 -16.93 -16.67
CA TYR A 263 20.18 -16.97 -16.50
C TYR A 263 20.73 -18.40 -16.52
N ALA A 264 20.05 -19.35 -15.86
CA ALA A 264 20.44 -20.75 -15.85
C ALA A 264 20.43 -21.41 -17.24
N LYS A 265 19.57 -20.91 -18.16
CA LYS A 265 19.50 -21.38 -19.55
C LYS A 265 20.66 -20.88 -20.43
N ILE A 266 21.21 -19.68 -20.13
CA ILE A 266 22.23 -19.04 -20.97
C ILE A 266 23.64 -19.14 -20.40
N ARG A 267 23.79 -19.15 -19.07
CA ARG A 267 25.11 -19.26 -18.43
C ARG A 267 25.73 -20.63 -18.62
N THR A 268 26.90 -20.67 -19.22
CA THR A 268 27.63 -21.94 -19.51
C THR A 268 28.77 -22.13 -18.51
N GLN A 269 28.86 -23.34 -17.96
CA GLN A 269 29.99 -23.87 -17.21
C GLN A 269 30.14 -25.36 -17.56
N PHE A 270 31.38 -25.85 -17.55
CA PHE A 270 31.67 -27.24 -17.94
C PHE A 270 31.11 -27.60 -19.34
N ASN A 271 31.21 -26.65 -20.29
CA ASN A 271 30.76 -26.77 -21.69
C ASN A 271 29.26 -27.00 -21.89
N ARG A 272 28.42 -26.63 -20.93
CA ARG A 272 26.95 -26.72 -21.04
C ARG A 272 26.25 -25.68 -20.16
N PRO A 273 24.99 -25.31 -20.46
CA PRO A 273 24.22 -24.40 -19.62
C PRO A 273 24.11 -24.92 -18.19
N ILE A 274 24.24 -24.05 -17.18
CA ILE A 274 24.18 -24.45 -15.77
C ILE A 274 22.82 -25.03 -15.39
N GLY A 275 21.73 -24.65 -16.06
CA GLY A 275 20.41 -25.21 -15.90
C GLY A 275 20.31 -26.70 -16.31
N SER A 276 21.33 -27.25 -16.99
CA SER A 276 21.38 -28.70 -17.27
C SER A 276 21.75 -29.55 -16.06
N PHE A 277 22.34 -28.94 -14.99
CA PHE A 277 22.70 -29.64 -13.78
C PHE A 277 21.52 -29.79 -12.83
N GLN A 278 21.33 -31.01 -12.27
CA GLN A 278 20.20 -31.30 -11.39
C GLN A 278 20.14 -30.39 -10.18
N ALA A 279 21.28 -30.06 -9.56
CA ALA A 279 21.33 -29.17 -8.39
C ALA A 279 20.72 -27.79 -8.67
N ILE A 280 20.90 -27.25 -9.88
CA ILE A 280 20.31 -25.97 -10.30
C ILE A 280 18.82 -26.14 -10.63
N LYS A 281 18.46 -27.22 -11.35
CA LYS A 281 17.05 -27.52 -11.67
C LYS A 281 16.19 -27.66 -10.41
N HIS A 282 16.70 -28.39 -9.40
CA HIS A 282 15.98 -28.59 -8.15
C HIS A 282 15.77 -27.26 -7.40
N LYS A 283 16.79 -26.39 -7.33
CA LYS A 283 16.62 -25.04 -6.75
C LYS A 283 15.55 -24.21 -7.47
N CYS A 284 15.52 -24.26 -8.80
CA CYS A 284 14.47 -23.57 -9.56
C CYS A 284 13.08 -24.17 -9.32
N ALA A 285 12.99 -25.50 -9.18
CA ALA A 285 11.74 -26.19 -8.86
C ALA A 285 11.25 -25.85 -7.44
N ASP A 286 12.17 -25.83 -6.46
CA ASP A 286 11.85 -25.43 -5.09
C ASP A 286 11.34 -23.98 -5.02
N MET A 287 12.02 -23.05 -5.72
CA MET A 287 11.58 -21.66 -5.82
C MET A 287 10.20 -21.55 -6.47
N LEU A 288 9.91 -22.34 -7.53
CA LEU A 288 8.60 -22.36 -8.18
C LEU A 288 7.50 -22.78 -7.19
N VAL A 289 7.74 -23.85 -6.41
CA VAL A 289 6.78 -24.31 -5.39
C VAL A 289 6.48 -23.20 -4.37
N LEU A 290 7.52 -22.50 -3.91
CA LEU A 290 7.34 -21.40 -2.95
C LEU A 290 6.53 -20.24 -3.55
N VAL A 291 6.86 -19.82 -4.78
CA VAL A 291 6.14 -18.71 -5.46
C VAL A 291 4.67 -19.08 -5.68
N GLU A 292 4.37 -20.30 -6.17
CA GLU A 292 2.99 -20.72 -6.40
C GLU A 292 2.20 -20.93 -5.11
N SER A 293 2.87 -21.36 -4.03
CA SER A 293 2.25 -21.45 -2.71
C SER A 293 1.92 -20.05 -2.16
N ALA A 294 2.86 -19.08 -2.25
CA ALA A 294 2.64 -17.71 -1.86
C ALA A 294 1.52 -17.05 -2.70
N ARG A 295 1.51 -17.27 -4.02
CA ARG A 295 0.43 -16.79 -4.91
C ARG A 295 -0.93 -17.33 -4.46
N SER A 296 -1.03 -18.61 -4.18
CA SER A 296 -2.29 -19.22 -3.74
C SER A 296 -2.79 -18.60 -2.42
N ALA A 297 -1.89 -18.34 -1.48
CA ALA A 297 -2.22 -17.68 -0.21
C ALA A 297 -2.66 -16.21 -0.42
N ALA A 298 -1.93 -15.45 -1.24
CA ALA A 298 -2.24 -14.05 -1.53
C ALA A 298 -3.59 -13.90 -2.28
N TRP A 299 -3.87 -14.79 -3.24
CA TRP A 299 -5.16 -14.81 -3.95
C TRP A 299 -6.32 -15.18 -3.03
N TYR A 300 -6.10 -16.13 -2.12
CA TYR A 300 -7.10 -16.46 -1.10
C TYR A 300 -7.37 -15.25 -0.18
N ALA A 301 -6.32 -14.55 0.24
CA ALA A 301 -6.46 -13.33 1.05
C ALA A 301 -7.21 -12.22 0.30
N ALA A 302 -6.92 -12.00 -0.99
CA ALA A 302 -7.64 -11.04 -1.82
C ALA A 302 -9.14 -11.39 -1.96
N TRP A 303 -9.45 -12.68 -2.11
CA TRP A 303 -10.84 -13.14 -2.10
C TRP A 303 -11.49 -12.93 -0.71
N SER A 304 -10.78 -13.23 0.38
CA SER A 304 -11.27 -13.04 1.75
C SER A 304 -11.52 -11.57 2.09
N ALA A 305 -10.81 -10.64 1.44
CA ALA A 305 -11.05 -9.21 1.59
C ALA A 305 -12.46 -8.79 1.13
N THR A 306 -13.09 -9.58 0.25
CA THR A 306 -14.49 -9.40 -0.16
C THR A 306 -15.49 -10.02 0.82
N GLN A 307 -15.02 -10.84 1.79
CA GLN A 307 -15.82 -11.55 2.78
C GLN A 307 -15.39 -11.09 4.17
N SER A 308 -16.24 -10.42 4.90
CA SER A 308 -15.85 -9.70 6.13
C SER A 308 -15.31 -10.56 7.29
N GLU A 309 -15.56 -11.89 7.30
CA GLU A 309 -15.27 -12.74 8.47
C GLU A 309 -13.90 -13.44 8.45
N ALA A 310 -13.22 -13.54 7.31
CA ALA A 310 -11.99 -14.34 7.14
C ALA A 310 -10.73 -13.51 6.81
N LEU A 311 -10.83 -12.18 6.77
CA LEU A 311 -9.76 -11.32 6.27
C LEU A 311 -8.49 -11.39 7.13
N ALA A 312 -8.60 -11.24 8.43
CA ALA A 312 -7.44 -11.14 9.34
C ALA A 312 -6.55 -12.40 9.27
N ASP A 313 -7.15 -13.59 9.35
CA ASP A 313 -6.43 -14.86 9.26
C ASP A 313 -5.79 -15.04 7.88
N ALA A 314 -6.53 -14.72 6.82
CA ALA A 314 -6.04 -14.86 5.44
C ALA A 314 -4.91 -13.86 5.13
N ALA A 315 -5.01 -12.62 5.58
CA ALA A 315 -3.96 -11.61 5.44
C ALA A 315 -2.68 -12.03 6.18
N SER A 316 -2.80 -12.50 7.43
CA SER A 316 -1.68 -13.02 8.21
C SER A 316 -1.01 -14.22 7.55
N GLN A 317 -1.78 -15.16 6.99
CA GLN A 317 -1.23 -16.30 6.25
C GLN A 317 -0.48 -15.84 5.00
N ALA A 318 -1.04 -14.93 4.20
CA ALA A 318 -0.42 -14.43 2.99
C ALA A 318 0.91 -13.71 3.24
N GLN A 319 1.02 -12.98 4.36
CA GLN A 319 2.24 -12.29 4.77
C GLN A 319 3.33 -13.25 5.30
N SER A 320 2.96 -14.46 5.69
CA SER A 320 3.88 -15.46 6.26
C SER A 320 4.62 -16.29 5.19
N TYR A 321 4.17 -16.25 3.95
CA TYR A 321 4.79 -16.91 2.80
C TYR A 321 5.72 -15.97 2.04
#